data_be8cf058e98232a1033c2abb016faf24
#
_entry.id   be8cf058e98232a1033c2abb016faf24
#
_cell.length_a   1.000
_cell.length_b   1.000
_cell.length_c   1.000
_cell.angle_alpha   90.00
_cell.angle_beta   90.00
_cell.angle_gamma   90.00
#
_symmetry.space_group_name_H-M   'P 1'
#
loop_
_entity.id
_entity.type
_entity.pdbx_description
1 polymer ?
#
loop_
_entity_poly.entity_id
_entity_poly.type
_entity_poly.pdbx_seq_one_letter_code
_entity_poly.pdbx_strand_id
1 'polypeptide(L)'
;MLEVTEKILASINATPMTYGEVENLPYLKTISHYGIDYSIETLIRKDYINEKIVDRHKFRTEEYRREYGEFVRTKYYATRKGRRYLMEHGYLE
;
A
#
# COMPACT_ATOMS: atom_id res chain seq x y z
N MET A 1 16.01 -6.63 -1.38
CA MET A 1 15.12 -5.45 -1.44
C MET A 1 15.75 -4.28 -0.71
N LEU A 2 15.36 -3.07 -1.06
CA LEU A 2 15.77 -1.89 -0.33
C LEU A 2 15.21 -1.90 1.09
N GLU A 3 15.95 -1.33 2.03
CA GLU A 3 15.52 -1.25 3.42
C GLU A 3 14.19 -0.50 3.57
N VAL A 4 13.99 0.59 2.82
CA VAL A 4 12.74 1.35 2.84
C VAL A 4 11.56 0.49 2.37
N THR A 5 11.77 -0.35 1.35
CA THR A 5 10.74 -1.26 0.85
C THR A 5 10.35 -2.28 1.91
N GLU A 6 11.31 -2.81 2.64
CA GLU A 6 11.07 -3.75 3.73
C GLU A 6 10.33 -3.09 4.89
N LYS A 7 10.67 -1.85 5.22
CA LYS A 7 9.96 -1.08 6.26
C LYS A 7 8.51 -0.81 5.88
N ILE A 8 8.26 -0.49 4.62
CA ILE A 8 6.90 -0.29 4.11
C ILE A 8 6.11 -1.60 4.24
N LEU A 9 6.69 -2.72 3.85
CA LEU A 9 6.05 -4.02 4.00
C LEU A 9 5.72 -4.32 5.47
N ALA A 10 6.66 -4.06 6.38
CA ALA A 10 6.45 -4.26 7.81
C ALA A 10 5.30 -3.40 8.34
N SER A 11 5.21 -2.14 7.90
CA SER A 11 4.13 -1.23 8.29
C SER A 11 2.77 -1.72 7.79
N ILE A 12 2.70 -2.16 6.53
CA ILE A 12 1.48 -2.69 5.92
C ILE A 12 1.06 -3.98 6.63
N ASN A 13 2.01 -4.82 7.01
CA ASN A 13 1.72 -6.05 7.75
C ASN A 13 1.15 -5.75 9.15
N ALA A 14 1.65 -4.73 9.81
CA ALA A 14 1.16 -4.33 11.12
C ALA A 14 -0.28 -3.79 11.04
N THR A 15 -0.57 -2.98 10.03
CA THR A 15 -1.89 -2.41 9.80
C THR A 15 -2.10 -2.20 8.30
N PRO A 16 -3.14 -2.77 7.69
CA PRO A 16 -3.45 -2.49 6.29
C PRO A 16 -3.57 -0.99 6.04
N MET A 17 -3.02 -0.50 4.93
CA MET A 17 -2.90 0.92 4.65
C MET A 17 -3.34 1.28 3.23
N THR A 18 -3.92 2.48 3.10
CA THR A 18 -4.10 3.11 1.79
C THR A 18 -2.77 3.72 1.35
N TYR A 19 -2.65 4.07 0.06
CA TYR A 19 -1.47 4.76 -0.45
C TYR A 19 -1.19 6.05 0.33
N GLY A 20 -2.24 6.84 0.59
CA GLY A 20 -2.10 8.07 1.37
C GLY A 20 -1.55 7.85 2.78
N GLU A 21 -1.98 6.77 3.43
CA GLU A 21 -1.46 6.42 4.74
C GLU A 21 0.01 5.99 4.68
N VAL A 22 0.41 5.27 3.61
CA VAL A 22 1.81 4.91 3.39
C VAL A 22 2.67 6.17 3.21
N GLU A 23 2.21 7.12 2.40
CA GLU A 23 2.93 8.39 2.17
C GLU A 23 3.18 9.16 3.46
N ASN A 24 2.28 9.06 4.42
CA ASN A 24 2.34 9.78 5.69
C ASN A 24 3.16 9.08 6.78
N LEU A 25 3.77 7.94 6.47
CA LEU A 25 4.65 7.27 7.43
C LEU A 25 5.86 8.18 7.74
N PRO A 26 6.23 8.34 9.02
CA PRO A 26 7.26 9.31 9.43
C PRO A 26 8.60 9.16 8.72
N TYR A 27 9.03 7.92 8.49
CA TYR A 27 10.33 7.65 7.86
C TYR A 27 10.33 7.87 6.35
N LEU A 28 9.17 8.16 5.72
CA LEU A 28 9.07 8.43 4.29
C LEU A 28 9.05 9.91 3.94
N LYS A 29 9.14 10.80 4.92
CA LYS A 29 9.09 12.26 4.70
C LYS A 29 10.19 12.78 3.79
N THR A 30 11.33 12.11 3.76
CA THR A 30 12.47 12.49 2.92
C THR A 30 12.56 11.69 1.63
N ILE A 31 11.63 10.80 1.39
CA ILE A 31 11.63 9.91 0.22
C ILE A 31 10.66 10.45 -0.82
N SER A 32 11.11 10.50 -2.08
CA SER A 32 10.28 10.96 -3.17
C SER A 32 9.13 10.00 -3.45
N HIS A 33 8.09 10.50 -4.11
CA HIS A 33 6.98 9.68 -4.58
C HIS A 33 7.45 8.51 -5.47
N TYR A 34 8.51 8.72 -6.26
CA TYR A 34 9.09 7.67 -7.08
C TYR A 34 9.61 6.50 -6.24
N GLY A 35 10.23 6.81 -5.10
CA GLY A 35 10.72 5.77 -4.20
C GLY A 35 9.60 4.98 -3.55
N ILE A 36 8.51 5.66 -3.19
CA ILE A 36 7.32 5.03 -2.62
C ILE A 36 6.64 4.15 -3.67
N ASP A 37 6.42 4.69 -4.88
CA ASP A 37 5.80 3.95 -5.99
C ASP A 37 6.63 2.73 -6.37
N TYR A 38 7.94 2.89 -6.46
CA TYR A 38 8.86 1.79 -6.75
C TYR A 38 8.73 0.68 -5.71
N SER A 39 8.67 1.05 -4.44
CA SER A 39 8.53 0.09 -3.34
C SER A 39 7.19 -0.65 -3.40
N ILE A 40 6.09 0.06 -3.60
CA ILE A 40 4.76 -0.53 -3.72
C ILE A 40 4.71 -1.48 -4.92
N GLU A 41 5.19 -1.04 -6.09
CA GLU A 41 5.23 -1.89 -7.28
C GLU A 41 6.07 -3.15 -7.08
N THR A 42 7.23 -3.01 -6.42
CA THR A 42 8.09 -4.13 -6.12
C THR A 42 7.39 -5.15 -5.23
N LEU A 43 6.71 -4.67 -4.19
CA LEU A 43 5.99 -5.54 -3.26
C LEU A 43 4.82 -6.27 -3.95
N ILE A 44 4.09 -5.58 -4.82
CA ILE A 44 3.01 -6.20 -5.59
C ILE A 44 3.56 -7.25 -6.55
N ARG A 45 4.61 -6.91 -7.28
CA ARG A 45 5.24 -7.81 -8.27
C ARG A 45 5.78 -9.08 -7.61
N LYS A 46 6.34 -8.97 -6.42
CA LYS A 46 6.85 -10.11 -5.65
C LYS A 46 5.76 -10.87 -4.90
N ASP A 47 4.51 -10.42 -5.00
CA ASP A 47 3.36 -11.01 -4.31
C ASP A 47 3.48 -10.94 -2.77
N TYR A 48 4.10 -9.89 -2.28
CA TYR A 48 4.25 -9.66 -0.83
C TYR A 48 3.10 -8.83 -0.26
N ILE A 49 2.39 -8.07 -1.11
CA ILE A 49 1.19 -7.33 -0.74
C ILE A 49 0.10 -7.51 -1.80
N ASN A 50 -1.15 -7.38 -1.36
CA ASN A 50 -2.33 -7.34 -2.24
C ASN A 50 -3.07 -6.04 -2.04
N GLU A 51 -3.76 -5.60 -3.09
CA GLU A 51 -4.72 -4.50 -3.02
C GLU A 51 -6.12 -5.05 -2.86
N LYS A 52 -6.91 -4.42 -1.97
CA LYS A 52 -8.34 -4.72 -1.83
C LYS A 52 -9.13 -3.43 -1.84
N ILE A 53 -10.25 -3.44 -2.55
CA ILE A 53 -11.20 -2.33 -2.56
C ILE A 53 -11.93 -2.36 -1.22
N VAL A 54 -11.80 -1.27 -0.44
CA VAL A 54 -12.44 -1.15 0.87
C VAL A 54 -13.61 -0.18 0.86
N ASP A 55 -13.65 0.72 -0.12
CA ASP A 55 -14.73 1.68 -0.25
C ASP A 55 -14.93 2.01 -1.73
N ARG A 56 -16.18 2.00 -2.15
CA ARG A 56 -16.55 2.35 -3.50
C ARG A 56 -17.63 3.42 -3.40
N HIS A 57 -17.23 4.68 -3.57
CA HIS A 57 -18.17 5.79 -3.60
C HIS A 57 -19.01 5.74 -4.86
N LYS A 58 -20.31 5.49 -4.67
CA LYS A 58 -21.28 5.69 -5.73
C LYS A 58 -21.77 7.13 -5.62
N PHE A 59 -21.39 7.97 -6.57
CA PHE A 59 -21.92 9.32 -6.63
C PHE A 59 -23.41 9.27 -6.91
N ARG A 60 -24.17 10.11 -6.19
CA ARG A 60 -25.64 10.10 -6.21
C ARG A 60 -26.25 10.50 -7.55
N THR A 61 -25.52 11.26 -8.39
CA THR A 61 -26.01 11.73 -9.67
C THR A 61 -25.12 11.25 -10.81
N GLU A 62 -25.75 10.95 -11.97
CA GLU A 62 -25.01 10.58 -13.19
C GLU A 62 -24.07 11.69 -13.66
N GLU A 63 -24.50 12.95 -13.52
CA GLU A 63 -23.69 14.12 -13.89
C GLU A 63 -22.40 14.17 -13.10
N TYR A 64 -22.46 13.96 -11.80
CA TYR A 64 -21.30 13.95 -10.94
C TYR A 64 -20.35 12.82 -11.32
N ARG A 65 -20.90 11.66 -11.65
CA ARG A 65 -20.13 10.47 -12.07
C ARG A 65 -19.40 10.71 -13.39
N ARG A 66 -20.02 11.40 -14.34
CA ARG A 66 -19.40 11.77 -15.63
C ARG A 66 -18.25 12.74 -15.46
N GLU A 67 -18.37 13.68 -14.53
CA GLU A 67 -17.37 14.73 -14.32
C GLU A 67 -16.16 14.24 -13.52
N TYR A 68 -16.39 13.44 -12.48
CA TYR A 68 -15.36 13.06 -11.52
C TYR A 68 -14.99 11.58 -11.55
N GLY A 69 -15.74 10.77 -12.28
CA GLY A 69 -15.50 9.34 -12.34
C GLY A 69 -15.94 8.59 -11.08
N GLU A 70 -15.60 7.32 -11.02
CA GLU A 70 -15.88 6.48 -9.86
C GLU A 70 -14.69 6.51 -8.92
N PHE A 71 -14.89 6.97 -7.69
CA PHE A 71 -13.84 6.97 -6.68
C PHE A 71 -13.77 5.61 -6.01
N VAL A 72 -12.63 4.94 -6.14
CA VAL A 72 -12.38 3.64 -5.52
C VAL A 72 -11.23 3.80 -4.54
N ARG A 73 -11.50 3.47 -3.27
CA ARG A 73 -10.48 3.48 -2.23
C ARG A 73 -9.96 2.07 -2.04
N THR A 74 -8.66 1.89 -2.18
CA THR A 74 -8.01 0.60 -1.99
C THR A 74 -7.09 0.63 -0.79
N LYS A 75 -6.92 -0.53 -0.14
CA LYS A 75 -5.92 -0.74 0.91
C LYS A 75 -4.97 -1.85 0.49
N TYR A 76 -3.74 -1.71 0.93
CA TYR A 76 -2.72 -2.75 0.80
C TYR A 76 -2.72 -3.65 2.03
N TYR A 77 -2.57 -4.93 1.80
CA TYR A 77 -2.51 -5.97 2.83
C TYR A 77 -1.28 -6.83 2.58
N ALA A 78 -0.57 -7.20 3.64
CA ALA A 78 0.52 -8.16 3.51
C ALA A 78 -0.04 -9.55 3.21
N THR A 79 0.60 -10.25 2.28
CA THR A 79 0.27 -11.64 1.97
C THR A 79 0.99 -12.58 2.94
N ARG A 80 0.65 -13.86 2.91
CA ARG A 80 1.39 -14.88 3.66
C ARG A 80 2.87 -14.89 3.25
N LYS A 81 3.14 -14.74 1.96
CA LYS A 81 4.50 -14.69 1.42
C LYS A 81 5.26 -13.47 1.93
N GLY A 82 4.61 -12.31 1.96
CA GLY A 82 5.21 -11.09 2.51
C GLY A 82 5.51 -11.20 3.99
N ARG A 83 4.60 -11.79 4.76
CA ARG A 83 4.80 -12.03 6.19
C ARG A 83 5.97 -12.98 6.44
N ARG A 84 6.08 -14.05 5.64
CA ARG A 84 7.20 -14.99 5.73
C ARG A 84 8.53 -14.28 5.46
N TYR A 85 8.56 -13.41 4.45
CA TYR A 85 9.75 -12.62 4.15
C TYR A 85 10.18 -11.78 5.35
N LEU A 86 9.23 -11.11 6.02
CA LEU A 86 9.51 -10.31 7.21
C LEU A 86 10.06 -11.16 8.36
N MET A 87 9.53 -12.34 8.54
CA MET A 87 10.02 -13.27 9.57
C MET A 87 11.46 -13.70 9.29
N GLU A 88 11.76 -14.04 8.04
CA GLU A 88 13.09 -14.49 7.62
C GLU A 88 14.14 -13.38 7.72
N HIS A 89 13.73 -12.12 7.64
CA HIS A 89 14.61 -10.96 7.67
C HIS A 89 14.63 -10.23 9.02
N GLY A 90 14.02 -10.83 10.05
CA GLY A 90 14.09 -10.30 11.41
C GLY A 90 13.18 -9.14 11.73
N TYR A 91 12.18 -8.85 10.90
CA TYR A 91 11.19 -7.79 11.16
C TYR A 91 10.02 -8.25 12.04
N LEU A 92 9.83 -9.55 12.16
CA LEU A 92 8.80 -10.17 13.02
C LEU A 92 9.44 -11.21 13.91
N GLU A 93 8.98 -11.26 15.15
CA GLU A 93 9.38 -12.28 16.10
C GLU A 93 8.55 -13.56 15.94
#